data_ae156f49481f3a99afa32236ff5d434e
#
_entry.id   ae156f49481f3a99afa32236ff5d434e
#
_cell.length_a   1.000
_cell.length_b   1.000
_cell.length_c   1.000
_cell.angle_alpha   90.00
_cell.angle_beta   90.00
_cell.angle_gamma   90.00
#
_symmetry.space_group_name_H-M   'P 1'
#
loop_
_entity.id
_entity.type
_entity.pdbx_description
1 polymer ?
#
loop_
_entity_poly.entity_id
_entity_poly.type
_entity_poly.pdbx_seq_one_letter_code
_entity_poly.pdbx_strand_id
1 'polypeptide(L)'
;MKISIRRYRPDDRKAVLAAFRSNVPAHFPASEESWLRSALDDPDGPLFVAVEAGEIVGFGGYELSEFYDLGTLVFGLVRADRHGSGIGRALLAYRLLHMAGRKLRPRYVTVDTHPHTAGFFKRCGFIEIARWPGGYRSGRDRVDLRFDLTDEAVARLRACGWREAFARDGTA
;
A
#
# COMPACT_ATOMS: atom_id res chain seq x y z
N MET A 1 10.01 -9.16 15.96
CA MET A 1 10.84 -8.62 14.84
C MET A 1 10.41 -7.17 14.62
N LYS A 2 11.35 -6.22 14.58
CA LYS A 2 11.04 -4.78 14.49
C LYS A 2 11.03 -4.36 13.01
N ILE A 3 9.85 -4.02 12.50
CA ILE A 3 9.67 -3.44 11.17
C ILE A 3 9.64 -1.92 11.33
N SER A 4 10.36 -1.19 10.49
CA SER A 4 10.23 0.26 10.35
C SER A 4 9.64 0.59 8.97
N ILE A 5 8.83 1.65 8.92
CA ILE A 5 8.27 2.15 7.66
C ILE A 5 8.73 3.59 7.49
N ARG A 6 9.26 3.89 6.31
CA ARG A 6 9.77 5.21 5.96
C ARG A 6 9.47 5.58 4.51
N ARG A 7 9.67 6.83 4.17
CA ARG A 7 9.62 7.30 2.78
C ARG A 7 10.59 6.52 1.90
N TYR A 8 10.15 6.21 0.69
CA TYR A 8 11.00 5.72 -0.39
C TYR A 8 12.07 6.76 -0.72
N ARG A 9 13.24 6.28 -1.11
CA ARG A 9 14.37 7.07 -1.62
C ARG A 9 14.87 6.45 -2.92
N PRO A 10 15.48 7.21 -3.85
CA PRO A 10 15.99 6.66 -5.11
C PRO A 10 16.94 5.46 -4.93
N ASP A 11 17.74 5.45 -3.87
CA ASP A 11 18.65 4.32 -3.53
C ASP A 11 17.90 3.01 -3.22
N ASP A 12 16.63 3.07 -2.85
CA ASP A 12 15.80 1.90 -2.57
C ASP A 12 15.33 1.17 -3.84
N ARG A 13 15.45 1.83 -5.01
CA ARG A 13 14.89 1.37 -6.28
C ARG A 13 15.22 -0.10 -6.58
N LYS A 14 16.49 -0.48 -6.46
CA LYS A 14 16.93 -1.85 -6.75
C LYS A 14 16.24 -2.88 -5.86
N ALA A 15 16.11 -2.60 -4.57
CA ALA A 15 15.48 -3.48 -3.60
C ALA A 15 13.96 -3.56 -3.79
N VAL A 16 13.29 -2.44 -4.11
CA VAL A 16 11.86 -2.42 -4.44
C VAL A 16 11.56 -3.26 -5.68
N LEU A 17 12.35 -3.12 -6.76
CA LEU A 17 12.20 -3.95 -7.96
C LEU A 17 12.48 -5.44 -7.69
N ALA A 18 13.43 -5.76 -6.82
CA ALA A 18 13.69 -7.14 -6.40
C ALA A 18 12.49 -7.71 -5.61
N ALA A 19 11.90 -6.94 -4.70
CA ALA A 19 10.70 -7.33 -3.98
C ALA A 19 9.49 -7.53 -4.92
N PHE A 20 9.32 -6.69 -5.94
CA PHE A 20 8.29 -6.89 -6.98
C PHE A 20 8.52 -8.21 -7.72
N ARG A 21 9.74 -8.44 -8.24
CA ARG A 21 10.08 -9.66 -9.01
C ARG A 21 9.90 -10.94 -8.23
N SER A 22 10.06 -10.90 -6.90
CA SER A 22 9.82 -12.07 -6.05
C SER A 22 8.33 -12.52 -6.08
N ASN A 23 7.44 -11.64 -6.53
CA ASN A 23 6.00 -11.89 -6.64
C ASN A 23 5.53 -12.23 -8.07
N VAL A 24 6.45 -12.22 -9.05
CA VAL A 24 6.15 -12.56 -10.46
C VAL A 24 6.39 -14.06 -10.67
N PRO A 25 5.51 -14.78 -11.35
CA PRO A 25 4.22 -14.36 -11.93
C PRO A 25 3.02 -14.56 -10.98
N ALA A 26 3.24 -15.05 -9.77
CA ALA A 26 2.18 -15.52 -8.88
C ALA A 26 1.16 -14.43 -8.50
N HIS A 27 1.64 -13.23 -8.21
CA HIS A 27 0.79 -12.10 -7.78
C HIS A 27 0.74 -10.97 -8.79
N PHE A 28 1.82 -10.73 -9.52
CA PHE A 28 1.92 -9.68 -10.53
C PHE A 28 2.40 -10.25 -11.87
N PRO A 29 1.85 -9.79 -13.02
CA PRO A 29 2.45 -10.09 -14.31
C PRO A 29 3.75 -9.29 -14.48
N ALA A 30 4.74 -9.88 -15.18
CA ALA A 30 6.04 -9.25 -15.44
C ALA A 30 5.90 -7.89 -16.18
N SER A 31 4.84 -7.73 -16.98
CA SER A 31 4.54 -6.48 -17.71
C SER A 31 4.28 -5.27 -16.82
N GLU A 32 3.87 -5.48 -15.55
CA GLU A 32 3.63 -4.38 -14.60
C GLU A 32 4.92 -3.79 -14.02
N GLU A 33 6.08 -4.42 -14.22
CA GLU A 33 7.35 -3.85 -13.77
C GLU A 33 7.66 -2.51 -14.43
N SER A 34 7.29 -2.31 -15.69
CA SER A 34 7.48 -1.03 -16.39
C SER A 34 6.69 0.10 -15.73
N TRP A 35 5.49 -0.21 -15.29
CA TRP A 35 4.60 0.72 -14.57
C TRP A 35 5.20 1.14 -13.23
N LEU A 36 5.65 0.13 -12.46
CA LEU A 36 6.33 0.38 -11.20
C LEU A 36 7.58 1.25 -11.40
N ARG A 37 8.39 0.98 -12.44
CA ARG A 37 9.59 1.78 -12.77
C ARG A 37 9.25 3.24 -13.01
N SER A 38 8.24 3.52 -13.83
CA SER A 38 7.78 4.89 -14.10
C SER A 38 7.35 5.61 -12.81
N ALA A 39 6.57 4.94 -11.96
CA ALA A 39 6.14 5.52 -10.69
C ALA A 39 7.29 5.71 -9.68
N LEU A 40 8.36 4.93 -9.75
CA LEU A 40 9.55 5.14 -8.92
C LEU A 40 10.38 6.35 -9.40
N ASP A 41 10.31 6.68 -10.68
CA ASP A 41 11.05 7.79 -11.28
C ASP A 41 10.29 9.12 -11.12
N ASP A 42 8.96 9.12 -11.28
CA ASP A 42 8.09 10.30 -11.17
C ASP A 42 6.77 9.91 -10.45
N PRO A 43 6.76 9.90 -9.12
CA PRO A 43 5.60 9.45 -8.36
C PRO A 43 4.52 10.54 -8.23
N ASP A 44 3.27 10.19 -8.55
CA ASP A 44 2.08 11.06 -8.35
C ASP A 44 1.72 11.29 -6.87
N GLY A 45 2.37 10.59 -5.96
CA GLY A 45 2.14 10.69 -4.54
C GLY A 45 3.24 10.08 -3.67
N PRO A 46 3.09 10.11 -2.35
CA PRO A 46 4.11 9.60 -1.46
C PRO A 46 4.24 8.07 -1.52
N LEU A 47 5.46 7.61 -1.69
CA LEU A 47 5.86 6.21 -1.70
C LEU A 47 6.59 5.85 -0.39
N PHE A 48 6.38 4.63 0.10
CA PHE A 48 6.93 4.13 1.36
C PHE A 48 7.54 2.74 1.20
N VAL A 49 8.55 2.46 2.01
CA VAL A 49 9.17 1.13 2.14
C VAL A 49 9.02 0.62 3.56
N ALA A 50 8.77 -0.68 3.69
CA ALA A 50 8.88 -1.40 4.95
C ALA A 50 10.26 -2.03 5.03
N VAL A 51 10.99 -1.77 6.11
CA VAL A 51 12.37 -2.21 6.33
C VAL A 51 12.41 -3.13 7.54
N GLU A 52 13.04 -4.29 7.38
CA GLU A 52 13.29 -5.27 8.44
C GLU A 52 14.75 -5.70 8.39
N ALA A 53 15.47 -5.59 9.53
CA ALA A 53 16.90 -5.89 9.63
C ALA A 53 17.77 -5.21 8.55
N GLY A 54 17.41 -3.99 8.15
CA GLY A 54 18.12 -3.22 7.10
C GLY A 54 17.70 -3.55 5.67
N GLU A 55 16.88 -4.57 5.45
CA GLU A 55 16.40 -4.97 4.12
C GLU A 55 15.01 -4.43 3.83
N ILE A 56 14.75 -4.03 2.59
CA ILE A 56 13.41 -3.67 2.12
C ILE A 56 12.62 -4.95 1.88
N VAL A 57 11.51 -5.07 2.61
CA VAL A 57 10.62 -6.23 2.61
C VAL A 57 9.19 -5.89 2.16
N GLY A 58 8.87 -4.62 1.96
CA GLY A 58 7.58 -4.19 1.44
C GLY A 58 7.64 -2.79 0.85
N PHE A 59 6.69 -2.47 0.00
CA PHE A 59 6.60 -1.19 -0.70
C PHE A 59 5.13 -0.86 -1.00
N GLY A 60 4.81 0.41 -1.07
CA GLY A 60 3.52 0.91 -1.50
C GLY A 60 3.36 2.39 -1.24
N GLY A 61 2.42 2.99 -1.95
CA GLY A 61 2.14 4.42 -1.87
C GLY A 61 0.66 4.72 -1.84
N TYR A 62 0.35 5.98 -2.04
CA TYR A 62 -1.01 6.45 -2.29
C TYR A 62 -0.98 7.74 -3.08
N GLU A 63 -2.08 8.03 -3.75
CA GLU A 63 -2.37 9.29 -4.43
C GLU A 63 -3.55 9.98 -3.76
N LEU A 64 -3.64 11.29 -3.85
CA LEU A 64 -4.75 12.08 -3.33
C LEU A 64 -5.43 12.84 -4.48
N SER A 65 -6.73 12.74 -4.57
CA SER A 65 -7.55 13.61 -5.42
C SER A 65 -8.19 14.69 -4.57
N GLU A 66 -7.79 15.93 -4.79
CA GLU A 66 -8.33 17.08 -4.08
C GLU A 66 -9.81 17.36 -4.43
N PHE A 67 -10.23 16.94 -5.64
CA PHE A 67 -11.59 17.17 -6.13
C PHE A 67 -12.64 16.22 -5.57
N TYR A 68 -12.23 15.05 -5.07
CA TYR A 68 -13.15 13.96 -4.70
C TYR A 68 -13.04 13.51 -3.25
N ASP A 69 -12.29 14.22 -2.40
CA ASP A 69 -11.99 13.80 -1.02
C ASP A 69 -11.52 12.33 -0.95
N LEU A 70 -10.74 11.92 -1.96
CA LEU A 70 -10.38 10.53 -2.22
C LEU A 70 -8.87 10.32 -2.12
N GLY A 71 -8.48 9.28 -1.41
CA GLY A 71 -7.15 8.67 -1.47
C GLY A 71 -7.20 7.36 -2.24
N THR A 72 -6.22 7.09 -3.08
CA THR A 72 -6.08 5.81 -3.79
C THR A 72 -4.79 5.13 -3.38
N LEU A 73 -4.88 3.89 -2.89
CA LEU A 73 -3.69 3.10 -2.57
C LEU A 73 -3.06 2.56 -3.85
N VAL A 74 -1.76 2.74 -3.99
CA VAL A 74 -0.98 2.26 -5.13
C VAL A 74 0.16 1.33 -4.70
N PHE A 75 0.50 0.35 -5.53
CA PHE A 75 1.67 -0.54 -5.39
C PHE A 75 1.81 -1.24 -4.03
N GLY A 76 0.74 -1.77 -3.46
CA GLY A 76 0.84 -2.54 -2.21
C GLY A 76 1.51 -3.90 -2.41
N LEU A 77 2.79 -4.06 -2.11
CA LEU A 77 3.50 -5.33 -2.21
C LEU A 77 4.36 -5.65 -0.98
N VAL A 78 4.53 -6.93 -0.71
CA VAL A 78 5.44 -7.50 0.28
C VAL A 78 6.29 -8.54 -0.42
N ARG A 79 7.59 -8.61 -0.12
CA ARG A 79 8.51 -9.63 -0.66
C ARG A 79 7.94 -11.03 -0.40
N ALA A 80 7.99 -11.92 -1.40
CA ALA A 80 7.25 -13.18 -1.39
C ALA A 80 7.58 -14.07 -0.18
N ASP A 81 8.86 -14.13 0.22
CA ASP A 81 9.33 -14.90 1.39
C ASP A 81 8.88 -14.32 2.74
N ARG A 82 8.22 -13.16 2.73
CA ARG A 82 7.73 -12.44 3.91
C ARG A 82 6.21 -12.32 3.96
N HIS A 83 5.50 -13.01 3.07
CA HIS A 83 4.05 -13.09 3.13
C HIS A 83 3.60 -13.73 4.46
N GLY A 84 2.45 -13.32 4.97
CA GLY A 84 1.90 -13.83 6.24
C GLY A 84 2.53 -13.27 7.51
N SER A 85 3.62 -12.47 7.42
CA SER A 85 4.35 -11.91 8.58
C SER A 85 3.73 -10.64 9.19
N GLY A 86 2.63 -10.12 8.63
CA GLY A 86 1.98 -8.89 9.10
C GLY A 86 2.51 -7.60 8.46
N ILE A 87 3.59 -7.65 7.67
CA ILE A 87 4.19 -6.49 6.99
C ILE A 87 3.17 -5.74 6.13
N GLY A 88 2.38 -6.45 5.32
CA GLY A 88 1.36 -5.83 4.47
C GLY A 88 0.31 -5.05 5.26
N ARG A 89 -0.10 -5.57 6.43
CA ARG A 89 -1.03 -4.88 7.32
C ARG A 89 -0.38 -3.64 7.94
N ALA A 90 0.88 -3.74 8.39
CA ALA A 90 1.62 -2.60 8.94
C ALA A 90 1.75 -1.47 7.90
N LEU A 91 2.16 -1.82 6.67
CA LEU A 91 2.31 -0.86 5.58
C LEU A 91 0.98 -0.21 5.18
N LEU A 92 -0.13 -0.98 5.19
CA LEU A 92 -1.47 -0.45 4.95
C LEU A 92 -1.89 0.55 6.04
N ALA A 93 -1.76 0.16 7.30
CA ALA A 93 -2.11 1.03 8.44
C ALA A 93 -1.29 2.33 8.44
N TYR A 94 0.02 2.23 8.15
CA TYR A 94 0.88 3.41 8.02
C TYR A 94 0.34 4.38 6.97
N ARG A 95 0.03 3.90 5.76
CA ARG A 95 -0.50 4.73 4.67
C ARG A 95 -1.82 5.39 5.03
N LEU A 96 -2.74 4.66 5.65
CA LEU A 96 -4.02 5.20 6.13
C LEU A 96 -3.82 6.29 7.20
N LEU A 97 -2.94 6.04 8.18
CA LEU A 97 -2.63 7.03 9.22
C LEU A 97 -1.89 8.25 8.67
N HIS A 98 -1.00 8.06 7.70
CA HIS A 98 -0.31 9.15 7.03
C HIS A 98 -1.30 10.03 6.24
N MET A 99 -2.28 9.45 5.52
CA MET A 99 -3.37 10.19 4.87
C MET A 99 -4.24 10.92 5.89
N ALA A 100 -4.57 10.28 7.02
CA ALA A 100 -5.37 10.89 8.09
C ALA A 100 -4.70 12.13 8.73
N GLY A 101 -3.37 12.20 8.69
CA GLY A 101 -2.58 13.34 9.19
C GLY A 101 -2.40 14.48 8.18
N ARG A 102 -2.89 14.35 6.95
CA ARG A 102 -2.75 15.40 5.92
C ARG A 102 -3.70 16.57 6.17
N LYS A 103 -3.29 17.78 5.77
CA LYS A 103 -4.16 18.99 5.83
C LYS A 103 -5.44 18.78 5.02
N LEU A 104 -5.32 18.18 3.83
CA LEU A 104 -6.43 17.73 2.99
C LEU A 104 -6.59 16.22 3.20
N ARG A 105 -7.25 15.87 4.30
CA ARG A 105 -7.52 14.47 4.66
C ARG A 105 -8.62 13.93 3.74
N PRO A 106 -8.38 12.82 3.01
CA PRO A 106 -9.43 12.21 2.22
C PRO A 106 -10.51 11.61 3.14
N ARG A 107 -11.75 11.68 2.69
CA ARG A 107 -12.89 11.03 3.35
C ARG A 107 -12.93 9.53 3.09
N TYR A 108 -12.54 9.14 1.89
CA TYR A 108 -12.53 7.76 1.41
C TYR A 108 -11.15 7.37 0.92
N VAL A 109 -10.83 6.09 1.10
CA VAL A 109 -9.61 5.49 0.53
C VAL A 109 -10.03 4.29 -0.30
N THR A 110 -9.63 4.26 -1.57
CA THR A 110 -9.91 3.15 -2.48
C THR A 110 -8.67 2.35 -2.79
N VAL A 111 -8.88 1.14 -3.19
CA VAL A 111 -7.89 0.25 -3.80
C VAL A 111 -8.58 -0.64 -4.82
N ASP A 112 -7.95 -0.82 -5.96
CA ASP A 112 -8.29 -1.89 -6.88
C ASP A 112 -7.30 -3.04 -6.74
N THR A 113 -7.80 -4.27 -6.82
CA THR A 113 -7.00 -5.46 -6.60
C THR A 113 -7.61 -6.70 -7.26
N HIS A 114 -6.84 -7.79 -7.29
CA HIS A 114 -7.33 -9.09 -7.74
C HIS A 114 -8.23 -9.76 -6.69
N PRO A 115 -9.19 -10.60 -7.11
CA PRO A 115 -10.10 -11.30 -6.20
C PRO A 115 -9.41 -12.05 -5.05
N HIS A 116 -8.27 -12.69 -5.31
CA HIS A 116 -7.52 -13.43 -4.28
C HIS A 116 -6.92 -12.52 -3.19
N THR A 117 -6.63 -11.25 -3.50
CA THR A 117 -6.09 -10.27 -2.56
C THR A 117 -7.19 -9.49 -1.85
N ALA A 118 -8.39 -9.42 -2.40
CA ALA A 118 -9.52 -8.67 -1.84
C ALA A 118 -9.84 -9.08 -0.39
N GLY A 119 -9.69 -10.36 -0.04
CA GLY A 119 -9.87 -10.88 1.31
C GLY A 119 -8.94 -10.25 2.35
N PHE A 120 -7.72 -9.89 1.97
CA PHE A 120 -6.79 -9.16 2.84
C PHE A 120 -7.36 -7.78 3.20
N PHE A 121 -7.79 -6.99 2.23
CA PHE A 121 -8.35 -5.66 2.45
C PHE A 121 -9.66 -5.72 3.25
N LYS A 122 -10.53 -6.68 2.95
CA LYS A 122 -11.79 -6.86 3.72
C LYS A 122 -11.52 -7.11 5.21
N ARG A 123 -10.52 -7.94 5.54
CA ARG A 123 -10.10 -8.15 6.95
C ARG A 123 -9.47 -6.91 7.58
N CYS A 124 -9.04 -5.94 6.79
CA CYS A 124 -8.55 -4.63 7.23
C CYS A 124 -9.65 -3.55 7.27
N GLY A 125 -10.93 -3.92 7.05
CA GLY A 125 -12.07 -3.01 7.16
C GLY A 125 -12.50 -2.35 5.85
N PHE A 126 -11.95 -2.76 4.71
CA PHE A 126 -12.44 -2.31 3.41
C PHE A 126 -13.73 -3.04 3.02
N ILE A 127 -14.61 -2.35 2.34
CA ILE A 127 -15.83 -2.90 1.73
C ILE A 127 -15.66 -2.99 0.21
N GLU A 128 -16.13 -4.07 -0.39
CA GLU A 128 -16.18 -4.22 -1.84
C GLU A 128 -17.28 -3.31 -2.40
N ILE A 129 -16.95 -2.47 -3.37
CA ILE A 129 -17.87 -1.52 -4.01
C ILE A 129 -18.15 -1.85 -5.48
N ALA A 130 -17.25 -2.58 -6.14
CA ALA A 130 -17.44 -3.04 -7.51
C ALA A 130 -16.58 -4.27 -7.81
N ARG A 131 -17.02 -5.05 -8.82
CA ARG A 131 -16.28 -6.19 -9.36
C ARG A 131 -16.42 -6.20 -10.87
N TRP A 132 -15.28 -6.34 -11.55
CA TRP A 132 -15.17 -6.24 -13.00
C TRP A 132 -14.48 -7.48 -13.55
N PRO A 133 -15.22 -8.44 -14.13
CA PRO A 133 -14.60 -9.54 -14.87
C PRO A 133 -13.72 -9.01 -15.99
N GLY A 134 -12.48 -9.49 -16.08
CA GLY A 134 -11.51 -9.00 -17.05
C GLY A 134 -11.14 -7.50 -16.91
N GLY A 135 -11.37 -6.88 -15.75
CA GLY A 135 -11.27 -5.44 -15.55
C GLY A 135 -9.86 -4.85 -15.61
N TYR A 136 -8.81 -5.68 -15.60
CA TYR A 136 -7.43 -5.24 -15.88
C TYR A 136 -7.07 -5.43 -17.35
N ARG A 137 -6.16 -4.62 -17.89
CA ARG A 137 -5.63 -4.78 -19.26
C ARG A 137 -5.05 -6.19 -19.53
N SER A 138 -4.61 -6.88 -18.49
CA SER A 138 -4.13 -8.26 -18.54
C SER A 138 -5.26 -9.29 -18.73
N GLY A 139 -6.53 -8.86 -18.77
CA GLY A 139 -7.71 -9.74 -18.80
C GLY A 139 -8.04 -10.39 -17.44
N ARG A 140 -7.31 -10.07 -16.37
CA ARG A 140 -7.63 -10.55 -15.03
C ARG A 140 -8.81 -9.77 -14.43
N ASP A 141 -9.54 -10.43 -13.54
CA ASP A 141 -10.64 -9.79 -12.79
C ASP A 141 -10.10 -8.73 -11.83
N ARG A 142 -10.89 -7.65 -11.70
CA ARG A 142 -10.62 -6.53 -10.80
C ARG A 142 -11.73 -6.42 -9.75
N VAL A 143 -11.33 -6.13 -8.52
CA VAL A 143 -12.24 -5.81 -7.40
C VAL A 143 -11.85 -4.44 -6.86
N ASP A 144 -12.82 -3.54 -6.81
CA ASP A 144 -12.66 -2.23 -6.21
C ASP A 144 -13.19 -2.25 -4.77
N LEU A 145 -12.37 -1.78 -3.84
CA LEU A 145 -12.73 -1.71 -2.42
C LEU A 145 -12.55 -0.29 -1.89
N ARG A 146 -13.35 0.07 -0.89
CA ARG A 146 -13.33 1.36 -0.22
C ARG A 146 -13.18 1.19 1.29
N PHE A 147 -12.43 2.10 1.89
CA PHE A 147 -12.31 2.29 3.33
C PHE A 147 -12.76 3.70 3.69
N ASP A 148 -13.66 3.85 4.66
CA ASP A 148 -14.12 5.14 5.16
C ASP A 148 -13.15 5.60 6.26
N LEU A 149 -12.40 6.69 5.98
CA LEU A 149 -11.33 7.19 6.87
C LEU A 149 -11.93 8.11 7.96
N THR A 150 -12.82 7.55 8.80
CA THR A 150 -13.45 8.25 9.92
C THR A 150 -12.50 8.40 11.12
N ASP A 151 -12.88 9.26 12.09
CA ASP A 151 -12.08 9.41 13.32
C ASP A 151 -12.05 8.13 14.14
N GLU A 152 -13.15 7.36 14.19
CA GLU A 152 -13.21 6.07 14.86
C GLU A 152 -12.32 5.03 14.16
N ALA A 153 -12.28 5.04 12.83
CA ALA A 153 -11.40 4.16 12.08
C ALA A 153 -9.92 4.49 12.35
N VAL A 154 -9.57 5.77 12.37
CA VAL A 154 -8.21 6.25 12.72
C VAL A 154 -7.84 5.89 14.16
N ALA A 155 -8.77 6.04 15.11
CA ALA A 155 -8.55 5.65 16.50
C ALA A 155 -8.29 4.15 16.62
N ARG A 156 -9.06 3.29 15.94
CA ARG A 156 -8.83 1.85 15.87
C ARG A 156 -7.48 1.49 15.27
N LEU A 157 -7.10 2.12 14.16
CA LEU A 157 -5.78 1.91 13.53
C LEU A 157 -4.63 2.22 14.50
N ARG A 158 -4.75 3.30 15.29
CA ARG A 158 -3.76 3.69 16.31
C ARG A 158 -3.72 2.70 17.48
N ALA A 159 -4.85 2.13 17.88
CA ALA A 159 -4.95 1.21 19.01
C ALA A 159 -4.41 -0.20 18.71
N CYS A 160 -4.33 -0.61 17.43
CA CYS A 160 -3.91 -1.97 17.02
C CYS A 160 -2.41 -2.27 17.20
N GLY A 161 -1.67 -1.55 18.01
CA GLY A 161 -0.25 -1.85 18.31
C GLY A 161 0.76 -1.53 17.19
N TRP A 162 0.32 -0.89 16.12
CA TRP A 162 1.15 -0.49 14.98
C TRP A 162 2.15 0.63 15.31
N ARG A 163 2.11 1.15 16.55
CA ARG A 163 3.01 2.22 17.03
C ARG A 163 4.48 1.86 16.96
N GLU A 164 4.83 0.59 17.07
CA GLU A 164 6.22 0.14 17.00
C GLU A 164 6.75 0.08 15.55
N ALA A 165 5.86 0.05 14.55
CA ALA A 165 6.22 0.12 13.15
C ALA A 165 6.56 1.54 12.68
N PHE A 166 6.15 2.56 13.46
CA PHE A 166 6.42 3.96 13.15
C PHE A 166 7.76 4.39 13.77
N ALA A 167 8.87 4.07 13.13
CA ALA A 167 10.09 4.83 13.37
C ALA A 167 9.78 6.28 13.02
N ARG A 168 10.04 7.20 13.95
CA ARG A 168 9.86 8.64 13.74
C ARG A 168 10.68 9.03 12.52
N ASP A 169 10.01 9.27 11.39
CA ASP A 169 10.60 10.09 10.36
C ASP A 169 10.81 11.46 11.02
N GLY A 170 12.07 11.80 11.31
CA GLY A 170 12.44 13.14 11.73
C GLY A 170 12.09 14.10 10.61
N THR A 171 10.90 14.64 10.65
CA THR A 171 10.45 15.71 9.76
C THR A 171 9.89 16.82 10.61
N ALA A 172 10.73 17.83 10.73
CA ALA A 172 10.23 19.19 10.84
C ALA A 172 9.53 19.57 9.54
#